data_e180cdeb72860e3d25dc4e3a85c51091
#
_entry.id   e180cdeb72860e3d25dc4e3a85c51091
#
_cell.length_a   1.000
_cell.length_b   1.000
_cell.length_c   1.000
_cell.angle_alpha   90.00
_cell.angle_beta   90.00
_cell.angle_gamma   90.00
#
_symmetry.space_group_name_H-M   'P 1'
#
loop_
_entity.id
_entity.type
_entity.pdbx_description
1 polymer ?
#
loop_
_entity_poly.entity_id
_entity_poly.type
_entity_poly.pdbx_seq_one_letter_code
_entity_poly.pdbx_strand_id
1 'polypeptide(L)'
;MVWLVGALLLLWLAQGPMVLVLAAALLAVPRVRWWVQDRAHVSRRTATWTAGAAAAVGLVVVVVPDGWLPIPPAPGAWAGPSYVGRPASPHPVPAEEVPPNPHRSTGDPAEPADRPGPLGLQPEVDTSWFGLQRCGRVELTSTDLLVALCSAGEGRSLRVVDPETLRPVASHELPDVPEDEACDGEAFYLDATDRAVVATGDREVLAVRTSHEGEPDLRADATWDLKPYVPYGDCLVAVAPDYSGRLWWASSAGLVGTLDPATGQVGVLDLGERVRHDLAVDPGAAYVVTDEAMHRLVVGGDGTPQATWRSEYDGVSGSAPVLLDRGTLAITDEVDDRLGVRFLARDDGRTVCRQPVFEEGKGATRSTLADLGAGVVVANDAGYASPRRSLLGFTAGGGVARVDLVDDGCAVTWTTDAVSASSGAVVSRPNGLLYAWTKRPSMTGASAWYLTAIDADSGRRRWGVRTGTGLLAGSGGSSVLLGRDGSAYLGTEAGLVRVRDRR
;
A
#
# COMPACT_ATOMS: atom_id res chain seq x y z
N MET A 1 33.54 0.39 31.95
CA MET A 1 33.17 -0.06 30.57
C MET A 1 31.70 -0.45 30.47
N VAL A 2 31.18 -1.39 31.29
CA VAL A 2 29.78 -1.85 31.22
C VAL A 2 28.78 -0.69 31.26
N TRP A 3 28.95 0.26 32.19
CA TRP A 3 28.08 1.44 32.29
C TRP A 3 28.16 2.37 31.08
N LEU A 4 29.36 2.52 30.45
CA LEU A 4 29.53 3.30 29.22
C LEU A 4 28.83 2.64 28.03
N VAL A 5 28.98 1.32 27.89
CA VAL A 5 28.26 0.55 26.84
C VAL A 5 26.77 0.61 27.09
N GLY A 6 26.32 0.45 28.34
CA GLY A 6 24.91 0.58 28.71
C GLY A 6 24.34 1.97 28.39
N ALA A 7 25.09 3.03 28.74
CA ALA A 7 24.69 4.41 28.42
C ALA A 7 24.64 4.66 26.90
N LEU A 8 25.62 4.16 26.15
CA LEU A 8 25.64 4.26 24.68
C LEU A 8 24.45 3.51 24.06
N LEU A 9 24.13 2.34 24.60
CA LEU A 9 23.01 1.52 24.15
C LEU A 9 21.65 2.20 24.43
N LEU A 10 21.51 2.79 25.61
CA LEU A 10 20.33 3.59 25.97
C LEU A 10 20.20 4.84 25.09
N LEU A 11 21.30 5.54 24.84
CA LEU A 11 21.33 6.68 23.93
C LEU A 11 20.96 6.26 22.50
N TRP A 12 21.48 5.14 22.02
CA TRP A 12 21.13 4.60 20.72
C TRP A 12 19.63 4.25 20.63
N LEU A 13 19.10 3.55 21.62
CA LEU A 13 17.66 3.21 21.70
C LEU A 13 16.78 4.46 21.72
N ALA A 14 17.23 5.52 22.41
CA ALA A 14 16.45 6.74 22.56
C ALA A 14 16.55 7.69 21.37
N GLN A 15 17.72 7.85 20.79
CA GLN A 15 18.02 8.87 19.76
C GLN A 15 18.16 8.31 18.35
N GLY A 16 18.43 7.01 18.19
CA GLY A 16 18.55 6.36 16.89
C GLY A 16 19.98 6.21 16.37
N PRO A 17 20.15 5.81 15.10
CA PRO A 17 21.41 5.33 14.56
C PRO A 17 22.53 6.37 14.49
N MET A 18 22.22 7.68 14.50
CA MET A 18 23.28 8.72 14.50
C MET A 18 24.19 8.66 15.73
N VAL A 19 23.72 8.11 16.86
CA VAL A 19 24.56 7.88 18.04
C VAL A 19 25.72 6.91 17.71
N LEU A 20 25.45 5.88 16.89
CA LEU A 20 26.49 4.95 16.46
C LEU A 20 27.49 5.61 15.52
N VAL A 21 27.04 6.48 14.62
CA VAL A 21 27.90 7.26 13.73
C VAL A 21 28.82 8.18 14.55
N LEU A 22 28.27 8.88 15.54
CA LEU A 22 29.06 9.72 16.45
C LEU A 22 30.05 8.91 17.28
N ALA A 23 29.63 7.74 17.79
CA ALA A 23 30.52 6.83 18.52
C ALA A 23 31.65 6.32 17.63
N ALA A 24 31.36 5.95 16.37
CA ALA A 24 32.38 5.54 15.40
C ALA A 24 33.36 6.69 15.08
N ALA A 25 32.85 7.91 14.89
CA ALA A 25 33.68 9.10 14.68
C ALA A 25 34.58 9.39 15.88
N LEU A 26 34.07 9.25 17.11
CA LEU A 26 34.90 9.38 18.32
C LEU A 26 35.96 8.31 18.40
N LEU A 27 35.68 7.07 18.01
CA LEU A 27 36.67 5.98 17.96
C LEU A 27 37.73 6.18 16.88
N ALA A 28 37.48 7.01 15.86
CA ALA A 28 38.49 7.40 14.89
C ALA A 28 39.56 8.32 15.48
N VAL A 29 39.29 8.98 16.62
CA VAL A 29 40.28 9.79 17.36
C VAL A 29 41.26 8.86 18.08
N PRO A 30 42.60 8.93 17.79
CA PRO A 30 43.57 7.96 18.31
C PRO A 30 43.59 7.84 19.85
N ARG A 31 43.43 8.98 20.55
CA ARG A 31 43.40 9.01 22.02
C ARG A 31 42.18 8.27 22.59
N VAL A 32 41.01 8.43 21.96
CA VAL A 32 39.78 7.75 22.41
C VAL A 32 39.89 6.27 22.11
N ARG A 33 40.35 5.90 20.91
CA ARG A 33 40.56 4.51 20.52
C ARG A 33 41.53 3.79 21.47
N TRP A 34 42.67 4.41 21.79
CA TRP A 34 43.62 3.85 22.73
C TRP A 34 43.01 3.68 24.13
N TRP A 35 42.32 4.71 24.63
CA TRP A 35 41.61 4.66 25.92
C TRP A 35 40.56 3.54 25.99
N VAL A 36 39.80 3.34 24.91
CA VAL A 36 38.81 2.25 24.80
C VAL A 36 39.52 0.89 24.76
N GLN A 37 40.57 0.73 23.96
CA GLN A 37 41.33 -0.51 23.84
C GLN A 37 41.96 -0.93 25.17
N ASP A 38 42.52 0.01 25.92
CA ASP A 38 43.14 -0.23 27.24
C ASP A 38 42.10 -0.74 28.28
N ARG A 39 40.81 -0.33 28.13
CA ARG A 39 39.74 -0.70 29.05
C ARG A 39 38.78 -1.77 28.54
N ALA A 40 38.81 -2.11 27.28
CA ALA A 40 37.90 -3.08 26.68
C ALA A 40 38.41 -4.52 26.81
N HIS A 41 38.45 -5.02 28.03
CA HIS A 41 38.75 -6.44 28.26
C HIS A 41 37.45 -7.23 28.24
N VAL A 42 37.15 -7.90 27.11
CA VAL A 42 36.02 -8.80 26.99
C VAL A 42 36.38 -10.14 27.60
N SER A 43 35.86 -10.44 28.79
CA SER A 43 36.07 -11.75 29.40
C SER A 43 35.31 -12.84 28.63
N ARG A 44 35.79 -14.09 28.66
CA ARG A 44 35.06 -15.23 28.05
C ARG A 44 33.66 -15.35 28.65
N ARG A 45 33.45 -15.04 29.93
CA ARG A 45 32.15 -15.04 30.58
C ARG A 45 31.20 -14.00 29.95
N THR A 46 31.69 -12.77 29.70
CA THR A 46 30.83 -11.73 29.05
C THR A 46 30.45 -12.14 27.63
N ALA A 47 31.39 -12.72 26.86
CA ALA A 47 31.14 -13.20 25.51
C ALA A 47 30.10 -14.34 25.51
N THR A 48 30.17 -15.30 26.45
CA THR A 48 29.18 -16.39 26.53
C THR A 48 27.82 -15.88 26.97
N TRP A 49 27.73 -14.94 27.91
CA TRP A 49 26.45 -14.34 28.28
C TRP A 49 25.79 -13.54 27.16
N THR A 50 26.57 -12.75 26.40
CA THR A 50 26.03 -12.01 25.24
C THR A 50 25.61 -12.96 24.11
N ALA A 51 26.36 -14.01 23.84
CA ALA A 51 25.97 -15.03 22.86
C ALA A 51 24.71 -15.79 23.31
N GLY A 52 24.61 -16.15 24.58
CA GLY A 52 23.43 -16.78 25.16
C GLY A 52 22.18 -15.89 25.11
N ALA A 53 22.33 -14.61 25.41
CA ALA A 53 21.24 -13.64 25.30
C ALA A 53 20.78 -13.45 23.83
N ALA A 54 21.73 -13.35 22.90
CA ALA A 54 21.42 -13.26 21.47
C ALA A 54 20.70 -14.52 20.96
N ALA A 55 21.16 -15.71 21.37
CA ALA A 55 20.51 -16.98 21.04
C ALA A 55 19.09 -17.08 21.64
N ALA A 56 18.89 -16.62 22.87
CA ALA A 56 17.57 -16.59 23.51
C ALA A 56 16.62 -15.63 22.79
N VAL A 57 17.07 -14.46 22.38
CA VAL A 57 16.27 -13.52 21.57
C VAL A 57 15.94 -14.15 20.22
N GLY A 58 16.90 -14.76 19.55
CA GLY A 58 16.67 -15.47 18.29
C GLY A 58 15.65 -16.61 18.43
N LEU A 59 15.72 -17.35 19.52
CA LEU A 59 14.76 -18.43 19.82
C LEU A 59 13.34 -17.88 20.03
N VAL A 60 13.19 -16.76 20.75
CA VAL A 60 11.89 -16.09 20.96
C VAL A 60 11.29 -15.68 19.62
N VAL A 61 12.10 -15.12 18.71
CA VAL A 61 11.65 -14.68 17.37
C VAL A 61 11.13 -15.87 16.54
N VAL A 62 11.73 -17.06 16.69
CA VAL A 62 11.36 -18.25 15.91
C VAL A 62 10.18 -19.02 16.53
N VAL A 63 10.05 -18.99 17.86
CA VAL A 63 9.05 -19.82 18.58
C VAL A 63 7.73 -19.08 18.80
N VAL A 64 7.75 -17.75 18.89
CA VAL A 64 6.52 -16.97 19.12
C VAL A 64 5.72 -16.90 17.81
N PRO A 65 4.45 -17.34 17.83
CA PRO A 65 3.60 -17.28 16.63
C PRO A 65 3.41 -15.85 16.12
N ASP A 66 3.21 -15.71 14.81
CA ASP A 66 2.88 -14.44 14.18
C ASP A 66 1.69 -13.75 14.86
N GLY A 67 1.79 -12.45 15.02
CA GLY A 67 0.72 -11.64 15.61
C GLY A 67 0.68 -11.61 17.14
N TRP A 68 1.54 -12.34 17.84
CA TRP A 68 1.57 -12.32 19.30
C TRP A 68 2.43 -11.21 19.90
N LEU A 69 3.29 -10.63 19.09
CA LEU A 69 4.15 -9.52 19.49
C LEU A 69 3.84 -8.28 18.65
N PRO A 70 4.01 -7.08 19.21
CA PRO A 70 3.96 -5.86 18.41
C PRO A 70 5.16 -5.78 17.47
N ILE A 71 5.03 -5.00 16.39
CA ILE A 71 6.16 -4.71 15.49
C ILE A 71 7.30 -4.10 16.31
N PRO A 72 8.52 -4.67 16.28
CA PRO A 72 9.63 -4.16 17.07
C PRO A 72 9.95 -2.71 16.68
N PRO A 73 9.95 -1.76 17.63
CA PRO A 73 10.34 -0.39 17.34
C PRO A 73 11.83 -0.32 17.03
N ALA A 74 12.19 0.40 16.00
CA ALA A 74 13.60 0.71 15.76
C ALA A 74 14.12 1.70 16.80
N PRO A 75 15.46 1.73 17.04
CA PRO A 75 16.08 2.74 17.86
C PRO A 75 15.68 4.16 17.43
N GLY A 76 15.32 5.02 18.37
CA GLY A 76 14.84 6.37 18.12
C GLY A 76 13.47 6.67 18.73
N ALA A 77 13.17 6.10 19.92
CA ALA A 77 11.90 6.29 20.62
C ALA A 77 11.51 7.78 20.81
N TRP A 78 12.49 8.69 20.84
CA TRP A 78 12.30 10.15 20.96
C TRP A 78 12.33 10.89 19.61
N ALA A 79 12.29 10.17 18.50
CA ALA A 79 12.39 10.77 17.15
C ALA A 79 11.22 11.71 16.78
N GLY A 80 10.19 11.76 17.61
CA GLY A 80 9.06 12.66 17.40
C GLY A 80 7.94 12.40 18.42
N PRO A 81 6.96 13.33 18.51
CA PRO A 81 5.81 13.16 19.40
C PRO A 81 4.96 11.96 18.97
N SER A 82 4.28 11.36 19.95
CA SER A 82 3.33 10.25 19.68
C SER A 82 2.06 10.74 18.97
N TYR A 83 1.67 11.99 19.21
CA TYR A 83 0.50 12.63 18.62
C TYR A 83 0.78 14.10 18.33
N VAL A 84 0.24 14.61 17.22
CA VAL A 84 0.32 16.02 16.82
C VAL A 84 -1.00 16.46 16.22
N GLY A 85 -1.34 17.74 16.43
CA GLY A 85 -2.56 18.34 15.90
C GLY A 85 -3.72 18.28 16.88
N ARG A 86 -4.94 18.30 16.36
CA ARG A 86 -6.19 18.28 17.13
C ARG A 86 -7.18 17.36 16.44
N PRO A 87 -8.09 16.72 17.18
CA PRO A 87 -9.17 15.94 16.60
C PRO A 87 -9.93 16.72 15.52
N ALA A 88 -10.36 16.03 14.49
CA ALA A 88 -11.21 16.58 13.45
C ALA A 88 -12.69 16.46 13.85
N SER A 89 -13.52 17.34 13.31
CA SER A 89 -14.97 17.19 13.30
C SER A 89 -15.38 16.71 11.91
N PRO A 90 -16.29 15.74 11.79
CA PRO A 90 -16.77 15.28 10.50
C PRO A 90 -17.42 16.42 9.70
N HIS A 91 -17.11 16.50 8.42
CA HIS A 91 -17.77 17.40 7.46
C HIS A 91 -17.86 16.66 6.13
N PRO A 92 -18.98 15.98 5.87
CA PRO A 92 -19.13 15.12 4.70
C PRO A 92 -18.85 15.84 3.39
N VAL A 93 -18.08 15.19 2.51
CA VAL A 93 -17.86 15.65 1.13
C VAL A 93 -18.84 14.90 0.22
N PRO A 94 -19.73 15.60 -0.48
CA PRO A 94 -20.67 14.95 -1.39
C PRO A 94 -19.94 14.42 -2.63
N ALA A 95 -20.39 13.28 -3.12
CA ALA A 95 -19.99 12.74 -4.41
C ALA A 95 -21.18 11.95 -4.99
N GLU A 96 -21.21 11.78 -6.30
CA GLU A 96 -22.10 10.84 -6.94
C GLU A 96 -21.60 9.43 -6.65
N GLU A 97 -22.50 8.52 -6.30
CA GLU A 97 -22.15 7.13 -6.07
C GLU A 97 -21.95 6.42 -7.42
N VAL A 98 -20.78 5.86 -7.65
CA VAL A 98 -20.61 4.82 -8.66
C VAL A 98 -21.34 3.59 -8.11
N PRO A 99 -22.25 2.95 -8.90
CA PRO A 99 -22.96 1.79 -8.36
C PRO A 99 -22.00 0.69 -7.95
N PRO A 100 -22.16 0.11 -6.74
CA PRO A 100 -21.24 -0.92 -6.25
C PRO A 100 -21.25 -2.13 -7.18
N ASN A 101 -20.07 -2.73 -7.37
CA ASN A 101 -19.96 -3.93 -8.19
C ASN A 101 -20.58 -5.13 -7.44
N PRO A 102 -21.66 -5.76 -7.95
CA PRO A 102 -22.35 -6.85 -7.26
C PRO A 102 -21.51 -8.12 -7.12
N HIS A 103 -20.36 -8.22 -7.81
CA HIS A 103 -19.43 -9.35 -7.75
C HIS A 103 -18.22 -9.10 -6.86
N ARG A 104 -18.20 -7.99 -6.12
CA ARG A 104 -17.23 -7.71 -5.06
C ARG A 104 -17.87 -7.84 -3.68
N SER A 105 -17.06 -8.14 -2.68
CA SER A 105 -17.49 -8.14 -1.29
C SER A 105 -17.97 -6.74 -0.88
N THR A 106 -19.03 -6.67 -0.09
CA THR A 106 -19.46 -5.41 0.55
C THR A 106 -18.40 -4.85 1.52
N GLY A 107 -17.37 -5.65 1.84
CA GLY A 107 -16.17 -5.25 2.56
C GLY A 107 -15.09 -4.61 1.68
N ASP A 108 -15.25 -4.60 0.35
CA ASP A 108 -14.20 -4.18 -0.59
C ASP A 108 -13.75 -2.74 -0.39
N PRO A 109 -12.43 -2.50 -0.34
CA PRO A 109 -11.85 -1.17 -0.33
C PRO A 109 -11.96 -0.40 -1.66
N ALA A 110 -12.52 -1.00 -2.73
CA ALA A 110 -12.81 -0.24 -3.95
C ALA A 110 -13.79 0.91 -3.71
N GLU A 111 -14.53 0.88 -2.57
CA GLU A 111 -15.39 1.96 -2.10
C GLU A 111 -14.94 2.51 -0.72
N PRO A 112 -13.64 2.74 -0.47
CA PRO A 112 -13.17 3.20 0.84
C PRO A 112 -13.64 4.60 1.16
N ALA A 113 -14.00 5.37 0.15
CA ALA A 113 -14.40 6.76 0.31
C ALA A 113 -15.68 6.92 1.15
N ASP A 114 -16.55 5.92 1.19
CA ASP A 114 -17.83 5.97 1.92
C ASP A 114 -17.71 5.47 3.37
N ARG A 115 -16.52 5.09 3.80
CA ARG A 115 -16.29 4.61 5.16
C ARG A 115 -15.74 5.71 6.07
N PRO A 116 -16.21 5.74 7.34
CA PRO A 116 -15.60 6.61 8.33
C PRO A 116 -14.17 6.16 8.61
N GLY A 117 -13.32 7.07 9.03
CA GLY A 117 -12.00 6.78 9.56
C GLY A 117 -11.83 7.44 10.93
N PRO A 118 -10.68 7.27 11.61
CA PRO A 118 -10.46 7.84 12.93
C PRO A 118 -10.43 9.38 12.86
N LEU A 119 -11.09 10.03 13.84
CA LEU A 119 -11.14 11.49 13.96
C LEU A 119 -9.98 12.08 14.78
N GLY A 120 -9.15 11.22 15.37
CA GLY A 120 -8.05 11.64 16.23
C GLY A 120 -8.46 11.87 17.70
N LEU A 121 -9.57 11.27 18.15
CA LEU A 121 -10.07 11.32 19.52
C LEU A 121 -9.27 10.36 20.41
N GLN A 122 -8.11 10.81 20.92
CA GLN A 122 -7.18 9.98 21.70
C GLN A 122 -6.83 8.66 20.98
N PRO A 123 -6.29 8.74 19.76
CA PRO A 123 -6.11 7.55 18.92
C PRO A 123 -5.20 6.52 19.57
N GLU A 124 -5.62 5.27 19.52
CA GLU A 124 -4.86 4.08 19.90
C GLU A 124 -4.21 3.47 18.65
N VAL A 125 -2.99 2.97 18.82
CA VAL A 125 -2.23 2.31 17.77
C VAL A 125 -1.92 0.90 18.24
N ASP A 126 -2.46 -0.08 17.54
CA ASP A 126 -2.15 -1.48 17.72
C ASP A 126 -1.28 -1.96 16.57
N THR A 127 -0.31 -2.80 16.86
CA THR A 127 0.59 -3.37 15.85
C THR A 127 0.73 -4.86 16.06
N SER A 128 0.84 -5.60 14.97
CA SER A 128 0.98 -7.05 14.98
C SER A 128 2.14 -7.46 14.09
N TRP A 129 3.12 -8.17 14.66
CA TRP A 129 4.34 -8.56 13.99
C TRP A 129 4.23 -9.96 13.37
N PHE A 130 4.52 -10.06 12.08
CA PHE A 130 4.52 -11.32 11.32
C PHE A 130 5.94 -11.71 10.86
N GLY A 131 6.90 -11.56 11.74
CA GLY A 131 8.29 -11.81 11.40
C GLY A 131 8.85 -10.77 10.40
N LEU A 132 9.38 -11.23 9.29
CA LEU A 132 9.85 -10.40 8.17
C LEU A 132 8.89 -10.48 6.98
N GLN A 133 7.62 -10.76 7.21
CA GLN A 133 6.62 -10.81 6.16
C GLN A 133 6.02 -9.42 5.96
N ARG A 134 6.18 -8.91 4.76
CA ARG A 134 5.50 -7.72 4.29
C ARG A 134 4.08 -8.09 3.92
N CYS A 135 3.09 -7.36 4.45
CA CYS A 135 1.71 -7.47 4.02
C CYS A 135 1.37 -6.27 3.13
N GLY A 136 1.21 -6.50 1.83
CA GLY A 136 0.98 -5.46 0.83
C GLY A 136 -0.46 -5.00 0.83
N ARG A 137 -1.35 -5.77 0.24
CA ARG A 137 -2.78 -5.46 0.12
C ARG A 137 -3.57 -6.08 1.26
N VAL A 138 -4.49 -5.31 1.82
CA VAL A 138 -5.40 -5.76 2.89
C VAL A 138 -6.83 -5.38 2.49
N GLU A 139 -7.76 -6.33 2.62
CA GLU A 139 -9.18 -6.15 2.32
C GLU A 139 -10.05 -6.61 3.48
N LEU A 140 -11.32 -6.17 3.51
CA LEU A 140 -12.29 -6.56 4.52
C LEU A 140 -13.35 -7.48 3.91
N THR A 141 -13.65 -8.57 4.61
CA THR A 141 -14.81 -9.40 4.30
C THR A 141 -16.12 -8.67 4.65
N SER A 142 -17.24 -9.21 4.21
CA SER A 142 -18.57 -8.74 4.60
C SER A 142 -18.82 -8.85 6.12
N THR A 143 -18.05 -9.68 6.81
CA THR A 143 -18.09 -9.92 8.26
C THR A 143 -17.00 -9.17 9.04
N ASP A 144 -16.33 -8.20 8.39
CA ASP A 144 -15.27 -7.37 8.95
C ASP A 144 -13.96 -8.09 9.31
N LEU A 145 -13.74 -9.34 8.88
CA LEU A 145 -12.43 -9.97 8.97
C LEU A 145 -11.47 -9.33 7.96
N LEU A 146 -10.21 -9.19 8.36
CA LEU A 146 -9.16 -8.71 7.46
C LEU A 146 -8.61 -9.89 6.65
N VAL A 147 -8.46 -9.70 5.35
CA VAL A 147 -7.73 -10.62 4.47
C VAL A 147 -6.50 -9.89 3.95
N ALA A 148 -5.33 -10.41 4.26
CA ALA A 148 -4.06 -9.80 3.88
C ALA A 148 -3.27 -10.72 2.95
N LEU A 149 -2.73 -10.14 1.88
CA LEU A 149 -1.72 -10.79 1.05
C LEU A 149 -0.34 -10.42 1.59
N CYS A 150 0.36 -11.41 2.11
CA CYS A 150 1.66 -11.23 2.72
C CYS A 150 2.74 -11.98 1.95
N SER A 151 3.98 -11.46 1.95
CA SER A 151 5.13 -12.03 1.25
C SER A 151 6.37 -12.05 2.14
N ALA A 152 7.20 -13.08 2.00
CA ALA A 152 8.51 -13.22 2.63
C ALA A 152 9.48 -13.85 1.64
N GLY A 153 10.39 -13.08 1.07
CA GLY A 153 11.23 -13.55 -0.03
C GLY A 153 10.36 -13.94 -1.24
N GLU A 154 10.45 -15.18 -1.67
CA GLU A 154 9.68 -15.72 -2.81
C GLU A 154 8.31 -16.28 -2.38
N GLY A 155 8.16 -16.64 -1.10
CA GLY A 155 6.92 -17.21 -0.57
C GLY A 155 5.84 -16.14 -0.37
N ARG A 156 4.62 -16.47 -0.77
CA ARG A 156 3.42 -15.63 -0.61
C ARG A 156 2.34 -16.39 0.13
N SER A 157 1.58 -15.69 0.95
CA SER A 157 0.46 -16.29 1.69
C SER A 157 -0.72 -15.33 1.80
N LEU A 158 -1.92 -15.89 1.73
CA LEU A 158 -3.14 -15.23 2.18
C LEU A 158 -3.32 -15.51 3.67
N ARG A 159 -3.74 -14.48 4.41
CA ARG A 159 -4.00 -14.58 5.84
C ARG A 159 -5.34 -13.95 6.17
N VAL A 160 -6.17 -14.68 6.90
CA VAL A 160 -7.33 -14.10 7.58
C VAL A 160 -6.87 -13.63 8.95
N VAL A 161 -7.12 -12.38 9.26
CA VAL A 161 -6.68 -11.73 10.49
C VAL A 161 -7.88 -11.18 11.24
N ASP A 162 -7.95 -11.51 12.53
CA ASP A 162 -8.95 -10.96 13.44
C ASP A 162 -8.71 -9.46 13.62
N PRO A 163 -9.66 -8.58 13.31
CA PRO A 163 -9.50 -7.13 13.39
C PRO A 163 -9.32 -6.61 14.83
N GLU A 164 -9.81 -7.34 15.84
CA GLU A 164 -9.71 -6.90 17.24
C GLU A 164 -8.32 -7.17 17.82
N THR A 165 -7.76 -8.32 17.53
CA THR A 165 -6.45 -8.74 18.07
C THR A 165 -5.30 -8.56 17.12
N LEU A 166 -5.57 -8.32 15.83
CA LEU A 166 -4.62 -8.32 14.70
C LEU A 166 -3.83 -9.62 14.58
N ARG A 167 -4.39 -10.74 15.05
CA ARG A 167 -3.74 -12.05 14.95
C ARG A 167 -4.23 -12.81 13.74
N PRO A 168 -3.32 -13.48 13.01
CA PRO A 168 -3.72 -14.42 11.98
C PRO A 168 -4.53 -15.56 12.61
N VAL A 169 -5.70 -15.85 12.06
CA VAL A 169 -6.60 -16.93 12.48
C VAL A 169 -6.65 -18.05 11.45
N ALA A 170 -6.31 -17.75 10.19
CA ALA A 170 -6.11 -18.74 9.13
C ALA A 170 -5.00 -18.26 8.18
N SER A 171 -4.29 -19.20 7.57
CA SER A 171 -3.24 -18.93 6.58
C SER A 171 -3.30 -19.98 5.45
N HIS A 172 -3.03 -19.51 4.22
CA HIS A 172 -2.94 -20.35 3.03
C HIS A 172 -1.72 -19.91 2.21
N GLU A 173 -0.77 -20.83 2.03
CA GLU A 173 0.40 -20.56 1.20
C GLU A 173 -0.01 -20.59 -0.28
N LEU A 174 0.41 -19.58 -1.03
CA LEU A 174 0.22 -19.50 -2.47
C LEU A 174 1.39 -20.20 -3.20
N PRO A 175 1.20 -20.65 -4.44
CA PRO A 175 2.29 -21.16 -5.25
C PRO A 175 3.47 -20.18 -5.30
N ASP A 176 4.68 -20.70 -5.15
CA ASP A 176 5.91 -19.92 -5.21
C ASP A 176 6.08 -19.26 -6.58
N VAL A 177 6.70 -18.10 -6.59
CA VAL A 177 7.14 -17.44 -7.82
C VAL A 177 8.46 -18.06 -8.24
N PRO A 178 8.63 -18.51 -9.50
CA PRO A 178 9.93 -18.97 -9.99
C PRO A 178 11.02 -17.90 -9.81
N GLU A 179 12.24 -18.32 -9.40
CA GLU A 179 13.37 -17.41 -9.08
C GLU A 179 13.73 -16.45 -10.23
N ASP A 180 13.44 -16.83 -11.45
CA ASP A 180 13.69 -16.07 -12.69
C ASP A 180 12.50 -15.22 -13.15
N GLU A 181 11.35 -15.31 -12.50
CA GLU A 181 10.15 -14.51 -12.73
C GLU A 181 9.98 -13.47 -11.60
N ALA A 182 10.39 -12.24 -11.85
CA ALA A 182 10.19 -11.11 -10.91
C ALA A 182 8.72 -10.61 -10.97
N CYS A 183 7.78 -11.47 -10.53
CA CYS A 183 6.37 -11.13 -10.47
C CYS A 183 6.01 -10.58 -9.09
N ASP A 184 6.01 -9.28 -8.95
CA ASP A 184 5.52 -8.60 -7.72
C ASP A 184 3.97 -8.59 -7.60
N GLY A 185 3.26 -9.45 -8.36
CA GLY A 185 1.81 -9.47 -8.45
C GLY A 185 1.14 -9.50 -7.07
N GLU A 186 0.61 -8.37 -6.64
CA GLU A 186 -0.19 -8.21 -5.42
C GLU A 186 -1.67 -8.07 -5.76
N ALA A 187 -2.07 -8.51 -6.98
CA ALA A 187 -3.43 -8.38 -7.44
C ALA A 187 -4.34 -9.41 -6.80
N PHE A 188 -5.21 -8.97 -5.91
CA PHE A 188 -6.32 -9.76 -5.41
C PHE A 188 -7.51 -8.87 -5.06
N TYR A 189 -8.69 -9.48 -4.98
CA TYR A 189 -9.91 -8.84 -4.46
C TYR A 189 -10.75 -9.90 -3.73
N LEU A 190 -11.71 -9.45 -2.93
CA LEU A 190 -12.73 -10.31 -2.34
C LEU A 190 -13.99 -10.29 -3.22
N ASP A 191 -14.45 -11.46 -3.62
CA ASP A 191 -15.71 -11.58 -4.38
C ASP A 191 -16.95 -11.45 -3.48
N ALA A 192 -18.14 -11.42 -4.08
CA ALA A 192 -19.40 -11.25 -3.36
C ALA A 192 -19.69 -12.33 -2.30
N THR A 193 -18.92 -13.41 -2.28
CA THR A 193 -18.99 -14.48 -1.28
C THR A 193 -17.79 -14.49 -0.33
N ASP A 194 -17.04 -13.38 -0.30
CA ASP A 194 -15.83 -13.19 0.49
C ASP A 194 -14.67 -14.14 0.14
N ARG A 195 -14.65 -14.76 -1.06
CA ARG A 195 -13.48 -15.51 -1.52
C ARG A 195 -12.41 -14.53 -1.99
N ALA A 196 -11.18 -14.77 -1.60
CA ALA A 196 -10.03 -14.06 -2.14
C ALA A 196 -9.72 -14.61 -3.54
N VAL A 197 -9.97 -13.80 -4.57
CA VAL A 197 -9.59 -14.10 -5.94
C VAL A 197 -8.21 -13.47 -6.19
N VAL A 198 -7.19 -14.30 -6.33
CA VAL A 198 -5.79 -13.87 -6.36
C VAL A 198 -5.07 -14.37 -7.61
N ALA A 199 -4.30 -13.48 -8.23
CA ALA A 199 -3.35 -13.84 -9.26
C ALA A 199 -2.07 -14.41 -8.64
N THR A 200 -1.64 -15.59 -9.10
CA THR A 200 -0.40 -16.22 -8.62
C THR A 200 0.77 -15.90 -9.54
N GLY A 201 1.98 -16.04 -9.01
CA GLY A 201 3.19 -15.92 -9.81
C GLY A 201 3.33 -17.03 -10.88
N ASP A 202 2.64 -18.14 -10.72
CA ASP A 202 2.62 -19.23 -11.70
C ASP A 202 1.52 -19.05 -12.79
N ARG A 203 1.05 -17.82 -13.01
CA ARG A 203 0.07 -17.48 -14.05
C ARG A 203 -1.26 -18.24 -13.91
N GLU A 204 -1.68 -18.48 -12.68
CA GLU A 204 -2.99 -19.02 -12.33
C GLU A 204 -3.80 -17.96 -11.59
N VAL A 205 -5.11 -18.06 -11.64
CA VAL A 205 -6.02 -17.31 -10.77
C VAL A 205 -6.66 -18.31 -9.82
N LEU A 206 -6.52 -18.05 -8.53
CA LEU A 206 -7.12 -18.86 -7.46
C LEU A 206 -8.30 -18.12 -6.85
N ALA A 207 -9.40 -18.82 -6.59
CA ALA A 207 -10.42 -18.39 -5.65
C ALA A 207 -10.23 -19.16 -4.36
N VAL A 208 -9.88 -18.45 -3.29
CA VAL A 208 -9.63 -19.03 -1.96
C VAL A 208 -10.74 -18.57 -1.03
N ARG A 209 -11.52 -19.48 -0.51
CA ARG A 209 -12.56 -19.19 0.46
C ARG A 209 -11.91 -18.71 1.77
N THR A 210 -12.52 -17.73 2.42
CA THR A 210 -11.99 -17.10 3.66
C THR A 210 -12.67 -17.60 4.93
N SER A 211 -13.80 -18.33 4.79
CA SER A 211 -14.53 -18.92 5.90
C SER A 211 -15.20 -20.22 5.49
N HIS A 212 -15.46 -21.09 6.46
CA HIS A 212 -16.26 -22.30 6.33
C HIS A 212 -17.14 -22.44 7.57
N GLU A 213 -18.44 -22.62 7.36
CA GLU A 213 -19.44 -22.74 8.45
C GLU A 213 -19.38 -21.59 9.48
N GLY A 214 -18.98 -20.38 9.02
CA GLY A 214 -18.84 -19.19 9.87
C GLY A 214 -17.52 -19.05 10.59
N GLU A 215 -16.63 -20.04 10.52
CA GLU A 215 -15.29 -19.96 11.09
C GLU A 215 -14.26 -19.56 10.00
N PRO A 216 -13.22 -18.79 10.34
CA PRO A 216 -12.13 -18.46 9.42
C PRO A 216 -11.43 -19.71 8.91
N ASP A 217 -11.42 -19.89 7.59
CA ASP A 217 -10.77 -21.06 6.94
C ASP A 217 -10.34 -20.67 5.53
N LEU A 218 -9.08 -20.89 5.20
CA LEU A 218 -8.51 -20.58 3.90
C LEU A 218 -8.27 -21.86 3.09
N ARG A 219 -9.10 -22.08 2.08
CA ARG A 219 -8.95 -23.22 1.15
C ARG A 219 -9.20 -22.80 -0.28
N ALA A 220 -8.36 -23.27 -1.20
CA ALA A 220 -8.62 -23.11 -2.61
C ALA A 220 -9.97 -23.75 -2.98
N ASP A 221 -10.85 -22.96 -3.61
CA ASP A 221 -12.21 -23.33 -4.02
C ASP A 221 -12.28 -23.54 -5.53
N ALA A 222 -11.53 -22.72 -6.29
CA ALA A 222 -11.37 -22.86 -7.72
C ALA A 222 -9.98 -22.40 -8.15
N THR A 223 -9.51 -22.99 -9.26
CA THR A 223 -8.24 -22.63 -9.92
C THR A 223 -8.48 -22.54 -11.41
N TRP A 224 -8.02 -21.45 -12.01
CA TRP A 224 -8.04 -21.23 -13.46
C TRP A 224 -6.62 -21.06 -13.97
N ASP A 225 -6.20 -22.00 -14.81
CA ASP A 225 -4.87 -22.02 -15.43
C ASP A 225 -4.83 -21.07 -16.63
N LEU A 226 -4.02 -20.02 -16.54
CA LEU A 226 -3.80 -19.06 -17.64
C LEU A 226 -2.46 -19.28 -18.36
N LYS A 227 -1.68 -20.31 -18.00
CA LYS A 227 -0.41 -20.68 -18.68
C LYS A 227 -0.54 -20.89 -20.19
N PRO A 228 -1.68 -21.43 -20.70
CA PRO A 228 -1.87 -21.52 -22.16
C PRO A 228 -1.96 -20.17 -22.88
N TYR A 229 -2.26 -19.10 -22.17
CA TYR A 229 -2.53 -17.76 -22.71
C TYR A 229 -1.45 -16.75 -22.34
N VAL A 230 -0.83 -16.90 -21.18
CA VAL A 230 0.21 -16.00 -20.65
C VAL A 230 1.56 -16.70 -20.77
N PRO A 231 2.49 -16.18 -21.59
CA PRO A 231 3.81 -16.79 -21.79
C PRO A 231 4.62 -16.91 -20.48
N TYR A 232 5.57 -17.82 -20.49
CA TYR A 232 6.58 -17.90 -19.43
C TYR A 232 7.39 -16.60 -19.37
N GLY A 233 7.65 -16.09 -18.17
CA GLY A 233 8.33 -14.83 -17.95
C GLY A 233 7.42 -13.59 -17.99
N ASP A 234 6.11 -13.78 -18.22
CA ASP A 234 5.11 -12.72 -18.09
C ASP A 234 4.25 -12.92 -16.83
N CYS A 235 3.86 -11.84 -16.20
CA CYS A 235 3.21 -11.82 -14.88
C CYS A 235 1.80 -11.27 -14.96
N LEU A 236 0.87 -11.87 -14.24
CA LEU A 236 -0.43 -11.25 -14.00
C LEU A 236 -0.28 -10.08 -13.01
N VAL A 237 -0.64 -8.89 -13.44
CA VAL A 237 -0.51 -7.65 -12.66
C VAL A 237 -1.84 -7.08 -12.17
N ALA A 238 -2.95 -7.52 -12.77
CA ALA A 238 -4.29 -7.07 -12.40
C ALA A 238 -5.31 -8.19 -12.49
N VAL A 239 -6.26 -8.22 -11.56
CA VAL A 239 -7.49 -9.04 -11.62
C VAL A 239 -8.65 -8.26 -11.02
N ALA A 240 -9.79 -8.25 -11.72
CA ALA A 240 -11.02 -7.62 -11.22
C ALA A 240 -12.27 -8.25 -11.83
N PRO A 241 -13.38 -8.35 -11.10
CA PRO A 241 -14.65 -8.80 -11.66
C PRO A 241 -15.32 -7.64 -12.40
N ASP A 242 -16.03 -7.93 -13.50
CA ASP A 242 -16.96 -6.99 -14.07
C ASP A 242 -18.36 -7.13 -13.43
N TYR A 243 -19.27 -6.28 -13.85
CA TYR A 243 -20.65 -6.26 -13.33
C TYR A 243 -21.52 -7.44 -13.81
N SER A 244 -21.01 -8.26 -14.70
CA SER A 244 -21.64 -9.53 -15.14
C SER A 244 -21.08 -10.76 -14.40
N GLY A 245 -20.04 -10.59 -13.59
CA GLY A 245 -19.32 -11.66 -12.88
C GLY A 245 -18.21 -12.31 -13.68
N ARG A 246 -17.88 -11.80 -14.84
CA ARG A 246 -16.71 -12.20 -15.61
C ARG A 246 -15.46 -11.58 -15.01
N LEU A 247 -14.37 -12.29 -15.03
CA LEU A 247 -13.11 -11.88 -14.48
C LEU A 247 -12.25 -11.25 -15.58
N TRP A 248 -11.78 -10.03 -15.38
CA TRP A 248 -10.77 -9.37 -16.19
C TRP A 248 -9.41 -9.57 -15.55
N TRP A 249 -8.39 -9.79 -16.38
CA TRP A 249 -7.01 -9.87 -15.98
C TRP A 249 -6.10 -9.14 -16.96
N ALA A 250 -4.95 -8.69 -16.48
CA ALA A 250 -3.92 -8.11 -17.33
C ALA A 250 -2.54 -8.66 -16.95
N SER A 251 -1.66 -8.81 -17.96
CA SER A 251 -0.28 -9.21 -17.77
C SER A 251 0.69 -8.05 -17.96
N SER A 252 1.88 -8.18 -17.41
CA SER A 252 2.93 -7.17 -17.50
C SER A 252 3.42 -6.89 -18.92
N ALA A 253 3.35 -7.87 -19.82
CA ALA A 253 3.73 -7.72 -21.22
C ALA A 253 2.63 -7.07 -22.09
N GLY A 254 1.39 -6.90 -21.56
CA GLY A 254 0.30 -6.21 -22.27
C GLY A 254 -0.81 -7.11 -22.78
N LEU A 255 -0.84 -8.37 -22.36
CA LEU A 255 -2.01 -9.21 -22.59
C LEU A 255 -3.12 -8.80 -21.65
N VAL A 256 -4.31 -8.60 -22.18
CA VAL A 256 -5.53 -8.37 -21.40
C VAL A 256 -6.54 -9.44 -21.75
N GLY A 257 -7.12 -10.04 -20.74
CA GLY A 257 -8.06 -11.12 -20.99
C GLY A 257 -9.29 -11.07 -20.10
N THR A 258 -10.27 -11.87 -20.51
CA THR A 258 -11.46 -12.17 -19.73
C THR A 258 -11.49 -13.66 -19.45
N LEU A 259 -12.05 -14.01 -18.29
CA LEU A 259 -12.31 -15.37 -17.87
C LEU A 259 -13.75 -15.45 -17.38
N ASP A 260 -14.52 -16.37 -17.93
CA ASP A 260 -15.82 -16.74 -17.36
C ASP A 260 -15.60 -17.79 -16.27
N PRO A 261 -15.82 -17.46 -14.97
CA PRO A 261 -15.56 -18.39 -13.89
C PRO A 261 -16.43 -19.66 -13.92
N ALA A 262 -17.60 -19.62 -14.54
CA ALA A 262 -18.55 -20.72 -14.59
C ALA A 262 -18.19 -21.75 -15.67
N THR A 263 -17.68 -21.30 -16.80
CA THR A 263 -17.36 -22.17 -17.96
C THR A 263 -15.87 -22.39 -18.15
N GLY A 264 -15.02 -21.56 -17.55
CA GLY A 264 -13.56 -21.55 -17.78
C GLY A 264 -13.17 -20.96 -19.15
N GLN A 265 -14.11 -20.36 -19.88
CA GLN A 265 -13.81 -19.75 -21.17
C GLN A 265 -12.91 -18.53 -20.99
N VAL A 266 -11.81 -18.48 -21.71
CA VAL A 266 -10.84 -17.38 -21.71
C VAL A 266 -10.83 -16.70 -23.08
N GLY A 267 -10.96 -15.36 -23.07
CA GLY A 267 -10.71 -14.50 -24.24
C GLY A 267 -9.46 -13.67 -23.99
N VAL A 268 -8.64 -13.41 -25.02
CA VAL A 268 -7.39 -12.67 -24.87
C VAL A 268 -7.25 -11.63 -25.99
N LEU A 269 -6.77 -10.45 -25.62
CA LEU A 269 -6.36 -9.37 -26.52
C LEU A 269 -4.93 -8.97 -26.16
N ASP A 270 -4.07 -8.89 -27.16
CA ASP A 270 -2.72 -8.35 -27.02
C ASP A 270 -2.74 -6.85 -27.36
N LEU A 271 -2.41 -6.00 -26.38
CA LEU A 271 -2.29 -4.56 -26.59
C LEU A 271 -0.94 -4.17 -27.19
N GLY A 272 0.08 -5.04 -27.10
CA GLY A 272 1.45 -4.78 -27.53
C GLY A 272 2.19 -3.73 -26.70
N GLU A 273 1.64 -3.33 -25.55
CA GLU A 273 2.11 -2.26 -24.67
C GLU A 273 2.13 -2.76 -23.23
N ARG A 274 3.14 -2.40 -22.44
CA ARG A 274 3.29 -2.91 -21.08
C ARG A 274 2.25 -2.36 -20.13
N VAL A 275 1.69 -3.23 -19.29
CA VAL A 275 0.78 -2.88 -18.19
C VAL A 275 1.54 -2.99 -16.87
N ARG A 276 1.41 -1.98 -16.00
CA ARG A 276 2.09 -1.94 -14.68
C ARG A 276 1.14 -1.80 -13.51
N HIS A 277 -0.10 -1.45 -13.76
CA HIS A 277 -1.06 -1.07 -12.73
C HIS A 277 -2.32 -1.91 -12.81
N ASP A 278 -3.09 -1.90 -11.72
CA ASP A 278 -4.43 -2.45 -11.70
C ASP A 278 -5.31 -1.82 -12.78
N LEU A 279 -6.34 -2.53 -13.16
CA LEU A 279 -7.39 -2.06 -14.07
C LEU A 279 -8.61 -1.55 -13.30
N ALA A 280 -9.39 -0.66 -13.90
CA ALA A 280 -10.67 -0.23 -13.36
C ALA A 280 -11.82 -0.79 -14.21
N VAL A 281 -12.97 -1.02 -13.59
CA VAL A 281 -14.16 -1.58 -14.27
C VAL A 281 -15.38 -0.79 -13.89
N ASP A 282 -16.18 -0.43 -14.89
CA ASP A 282 -17.54 0.10 -14.71
C ASP A 282 -18.59 -0.85 -15.32
N PRO A 283 -19.91 -0.58 -15.19
CA PRO A 283 -20.94 -1.44 -15.76
C PRO A 283 -20.84 -1.69 -17.27
N GLY A 284 -20.09 -0.87 -17.99
CA GLY A 284 -20.02 -0.93 -19.45
C GLY A 284 -18.66 -1.32 -20.02
N ALA A 285 -17.57 -1.29 -19.23
CA ALA A 285 -16.23 -1.48 -19.75
C ALA A 285 -15.16 -1.76 -18.68
N ALA A 286 -14.02 -2.25 -19.12
CA ALA A 286 -12.77 -2.23 -18.38
C ALA A 286 -11.83 -1.15 -18.94
N TYR A 287 -11.04 -0.57 -18.07
CA TYR A 287 -10.10 0.50 -18.37
C TYR A 287 -8.69 0.06 -17.95
N VAL A 288 -7.77 0.04 -18.93
CA VAL A 288 -6.40 -0.42 -18.74
C VAL A 288 -5.44 0.70 -19.15
N VAL A 289 -4.56 1.07 -18.26
CA VAL A 289 -3.47 2.00 -18.52
C VAL A 289 -2.20 1.22 -18.86
N THR A 290 -1.55 1.59 -19.96
CA THR A 290 -0.27 1.01 -20.39
C THR A 290 0.86 2.02 -20.23
N ASP A 291 2.07 1.69 -20.66
CA ASP A 291 3.18 2.65 -20.72
C ASP A 291 2.98 3.73 -21.82
N GLU A 292 2.02 3.58 -22.74
CA GLU A 292 1.84 4.43 -23.91
C GLU A 292 0.45 5.08 -24.01
N ALA A 293 -0.59 4.38 -23.52
CA ALA A 293 -1.96 4.81 -23.74
C ALA A 293 -2.92 4.36 -22.63
N MET A 294 -4.07 5.00 -22.62
CA MET A 294 -5.25 4.55 -21.89
C MET A 294 -6.20 3.85 -22.82
N HIS A 295 -6.65 2.65 -22.46
CA HIS A 295 -7.54 1.83 -23.25
C HIS A 295 -8.89 1.65 -22.56
N ARG A 296 -9.98 1.69 -23.33
CA ARG A 296 -11.30 1.23 -22.92
C ARG A 296 -11.64 -0.05 -23.66
N LEU A 297 -11.95 -1.09 -22.93
CA LEU A 297 -12.19 -2.43 -23.45
C LEU A 297 -13.60 -2.88 -23.09
N VAL A 298 -14.24 -3.58 -24.01
CA VAL A 298 -15.54 -4.24 -23.81
C VAL A 298 -15.42 -5.72 -24.14
N VAL A 299 -16.33 -6.53 -23.67
CA VAL A 299 -16.40 -7.94 -24.00
C VAL A 299 -17.14 -8.11 -25.32
N GLY A 300 -16.50 -8.70 -26.32
CA GLY A 300 -17.15 -9.09 -27.59
C GLY A 300 -18.13 -10.25 -27.42
N GLY A 301 -18.91 -10.51 -28.44
CA GLY A 301 -19.93 -11.58 -28.43
C GLY A 301 -19.36 -12.99 -28.28
N ASP A 302 -18.09 -13.18 -28.56
CA ASP A 302 -17.31 -14.42 -28.37
C ASP A 302 -16.60 -14.51 -27.02
N GLY A 303 -16.77 -13.51 -26.15
CA GLY A 303 -16.12 -13.42 -24.85
C GLY A 303 -14.73 -12.79 -24.88
N THR A 304 -14.21 -12.40 -26.06
CA THR A 304 -12.87 -11.79 -26.19
C THR A 304 -12.90 -10.29 -25.91
N PRO A 305 -11.90 -9.71 -25.21
CA PRO A 305 -11.78 -8.27 -25.06
C PRO A 305 -11.64 -7.56 -26.41
N GLN A 306 -12.29 -6.41 -26.57
CA GLN A 306 -12.20 -5.55 -27.75
C GLN A 306 -11.98 -4.10 -27.33
N ALA A 307 -10.98 -3.43 -27.93
CA ALA A 307 -10.74 -2.02 -27.66
C ALA A 307 -11.79 -1.17 -28.39
N THR A 308 -12.47 -0.31 -27.63
CA THR A 308 -13.44 0.66 -28.20
C THR A 308 -12.78 2.00 -28.47
N TRP A 309 -11.78 2.38 -27.67
CA TRP A 309 -10.92 3.51 -27.92
C TRP A 309 -9.54 3.31 -27.26
N ARG A 310 -8.55 3.98 -27.80
CA ARG A 310 -7.19 4.13 -27.28
C ARG A 310 -6.83 5.61 -27.26
N SER A 311 -6.37 6.12 -26.13
CA SER A 311 -5.98 7.52 -25.95
C SER A 311 -4.52 7.59 -25.56
N GLU A 312 -3.67 8.05 -26.45
CA GLU A 312 -2.23 8.20 -26.23
C GLU A 312 -1.93 9.33 -25.26
N TYR A 313 -0.82 9.18 -24.53
CA TYR A 313 -0.27 10.23 -23.70
C TYR A 313 1.26 10.16 -23.71
N ASP A 314 1.90 11.28 -23.38
CA ASP A 314 3.35 11.34 -23.31
C ASP A 314 3.83 10.88 -21.93
N GLY A 315 4.97 10.19 -21.88
CA GLY A 315 5.56 9.66 -20.65
C GLY A 315 4.92 8.36 -20.19
N VAL A 316 5.08 8.06 -18.91
CA VAL A 316 4.59 6.82 -18.29
C VAL A 316 3.60 7.17 -17.19
N SER A 317 2.48 6.44 -17.10
CA SER A 317 1.57 6.58 -15.97
C SER A 317 2.19 5.96 -14.71
N GLY A 318 2.10 6.69 -13.60
CA GLY A 318 2.48 6.21 -12.26
C GLY A 318 1.30 5.66 -11.46
N SER A 319 0.09 5.60 -12.02
CA SER A 319 -1.12 5.19 -11.29
C SER A 319 -2.06 4.33 -12.11
N ALA A 320 -2.81 3.45 -11.43
CA ALA A 320 -4.00 2.84 -12.00
C ALA A 320 -5.04 3.90 -12.39
N PRO A 321 -5.94 3.62 -13.36
CA PRO A 321 -7.04 4.52 -13.69
C PRO A 321 -8.05 4.59 -12.53
N VAL A 322 -8.53 5.79 -12.22
CA VAL A 322 -9.57 6.04 -11.23
C VAL A 322 -10.81 6.58 -11.94
N LEU A 323 -11.92 5.91 -11.75
CA LEU A 323 -13.21 6.31 -12.32
C LEU A 323 -13.82 7.40 -11.45
N LEU A 324 -14.29 8.46 -12.09
CA LEU A 324 -14.83 9.65 -11.41
C LEU A 324 -16.26 9.91 -11.84
N ASP A 325 -16.89 10.83 -11.17
CA ASP A 325 -18.22 11.34 -11.51
C ASP A 325 -18.26 11.91 -12.93
N ARG A 326 -19.47 12.13 -13.44
CA ARG A 326 -19.73 12.77 -14.73
C ARG A 326 -19.09 12.09 -15.95
N GLY A 327 -18.89 10.76 -15.87
CA GLY A 327 -18.35 10.01 -17.00
C GLY A 327 -16.90 10.32 -17.32
N THR A 328 -16.11 10.68 -16.32
CA THR A 328 -14.67 10.92 -16.46
C THR A 328 -13.84 9.84 -15.75
N LEU A 329 -12.58 9.78 -16.08
CA LEU A 329 -11.56 9.02 -15.35
C LEU A 329 -10.28 9.84 -15.25
N ALA A 330 -9.44 9.51 -14.28
CA ALA A 330 -8.15 10.16 -14.08
C ALA A 330 -7.01 9.14 -14.05
N ILE A 331 -5.88 9.54 -14.63
CA ILE A 331 -4.57 8.87 -14.52
C ILE A 331 -3.50 9.92 -14.20
N THR A 332 -2.32 9.47 -13.85
CA THR A 332 -1.14 10.34 -13.85
C THR A 332 -0.32 10.13 -15.13
N ASP A 333 0.41 11.14 -15.55
CA ASP A 333 1.40 11.08 -16.60
C ASP A 333 2.63 11.93 -16.25
N GLU A 334 3.71 11.75 -16.98
CA GLU A 334 4.93 12.54 -16.81
C GLU A 334 5.32 13.15 -18.16
N VAL A 335 5.23 14.46 -18.26
CA VAL A 335 5.57 15.23 -19.46
C VAL A 335 6.62 16.28 -19.08
N ASP A 336 7.74 16.31 -19.78
CA ASP A 336 8.85 17.24 -19.54
C ASP A 336 9.33 17.24 -18.07
N ASP A 337 9.59 16.04 -17.53
CA ASP A 337 9.98 15.80 -16.13
C ASP A 337 8.97 16.37 -15.09
N ARG A 338 7.70 16.51 -15.50
CA ARG A 338 6.66 17.07 -14.66
C ARG A 338 5.47 16.13 -14.53
N LEU A 339 5.27 15.65 -13.31
CA LEU A 339 4.09 14.85 -12.98
C LEU A 339 2.82 15.66 -13.22
N GLY A 340 1.86 15.08 -13.92
CA GLY A 340 0.54 15.64 -14.17
C GLY A 340 -0.58 14.68 -13.81
N VAL A 341 -1.74 15.23 -13.53
CA VAL A 341 -3.00 14.50 -13.49
C VAL A 341 -3.75 14.79 -14.78
N ARG A 342 -4.09 13.73 -15.50
CA ARG A 342 -4.83 13.79 -16.75
C ARG A 342 -6.24 13.25 -16.55
N PHE A 343 -7.23 14.02 -16.95
CA PHE A 343 -8.63 13.63 -16.96
C PHE A 343 -9.05 13.30 -18.38
N LEU A 344 -9.73 12.15 -18.54
CA LEU A 344 -10.25 11.69 -19.81
C LEU A 344 -11.78 11.43 -19.72
N ALA A 345 -12.48 11.65 -20.82
CA ALA A 345 -13.85 11.25 -20.97
C ALA A 345 -13.95 9.73 -21.19
N ARG A 346 -14.83 9.03 -20.43
CA ARG A 346 -14.94 7.57 -20.49
C ARG A 346 -15.58 7.05 -21.78
N ASP A 347 -16.36 7.86 -22.45
CA ASP A 347 -17.09 7.49 -23.65
C ASP A 347 -16.22 7.41 -24.91
N ASP A 348 -15.32 8.39 -25.11
CA ASP A 348 -14.52 8.53 -26.32
C ASP A 348 -12.99 8.61 -26.08
N GLY A 349 -12.54 8.61 -24.83
CA GLY A 349 -11.11 8.69 -24.47
C GLY A 349 -10.48 10.07 -24.68
N ARG A 350 -11.27 11.09 -25.01
CA ARG A 350 -10.77 12.45 -25.21
C ARG A 350 -10.21 13.02 -23.91
N THR A 351 -9.00 13.57 -23.96
CA THR A 351 -8.44 14.32 -22.84
C THR A 351 -9.32 15.55 -22.56
N VAL A 352 -9.91 15.60 -21.37
CA VAL A 352 -10.68 16.75 -20.87
C VAL A 352 -9.70 17.85 -20.49
N CYS A 353 -8.72 17.53 -19.69
CA CYS A 353 -7.63 18.43 -19.30
C CYS A 353 -6.45 17.65 -18.72
N ARG A 354 -5.31 18.34 -18.60
CA ARG A 354 -4.12 17.89 -17.90
C ARG A 354 -3.63 18.99 -16.95
N GLN A 355 -3.44 18.67 -15.70
CA GLN A 355 -2.95 19.61 -14.68
C GLN A 355 -1.60 19.14 -14.14
N PRO A 356 -0.50 19.83 -14.43
CA PRO A 356 0.77 19.60 -13.77
C PRO A 356 0.67 19.81 -12.25
N VAL A 357 1.32 18.92 -11.50
CA VAL A 357 1.41 18.96 -10.04
C VAL A 357 2.88 18.93 -9.62
N PHE A 358 3.17 19.53 -8.48
CA PHE A 358 4.51 19.66 -7.91
C PHE A 358 5.48 20.42 -8.82
N GLU A 359 6.73 20.58 -8.38
CA GLU A 359 7.78 21.26 -9.14
C GLU A 359 8.39 20.30 -10.17
N GLU A 360 8.90 20.84 -11.26
CA GLU A 360 9.61 20.11 -12.31
C GLU A 360 10.78 19.31 -11.74
N GLY A 361 10.91 18.04 -12.16
CA GLY A 361 11.92 17.11 -11.67
C GLY A 361 11.76 16.66 -10.21
N LYS A 362 10.66 17.07 -9.53
CA LYS A 362 10.43 16.76 -8.12
C LYS A 362 9.13 15.98 -7.85
N GLY A 363 8.38 15.66 -8.87
CA GLY A 363 7.14 14.91 -8.76
C GLY A 363 7.30 13.49 -9.31
N ALA A 364 6.85 12.50 -8.57
CA ALA A 364 6.64 11.13 -9.02
C ALA A 364 5.55 10.48 -8.15
N THR A 365 4.84 9.51 -8.69
CA THR A 365 3.93 8.70 -7.91
C THR A 365 3.90 7.26 -8.43
N ARG A 366 3.73 6.31 -7.51
CA ARG A 366 3.45 4.90 -7.80
C ARG A 366 2.16 4.45 -7.12
N SER A 367 1.45 5.40 -6.56
CA SER A 367 0.26 5.16 -5.75
C SER A 367 -0.99 5.45 -6.57
N THR A 368 -2.04 4.70 -6.30
CA THR A 368 -3.38 4.99 -6.83
C THR A 368 -3.83 6.38 -6.38
N LEU A 369 -4.47 7.12 -7.29
CA LEU A 369 -5.11 8.38 -6.97
C LEU A 369 -6.30 8.14 -6.02
N ALA A 370 -6.52 9.04 -5.08
CA ALA A 370 -7.68 8.98 -4.22
C ALA A 370 -8.84 9.79 -4.84
N ASP A 371 -9.99 9.14 -4.99
CA ASP A 371 -11.21 9.72 -5.58
C ASP A 371 -11.92 10.68 -4.61
N LEU A 372 -12.23 11.89 -5.10
CA LEU A 372 -13.06 12.91 -4.44
C LEU A 372 -14.31 13.29 -5.25
N GLY A 373 -14.76 12.40 -6.15
CA GLY A 373 -15.90 12.64 -7.03
C GLY A 373 -15.54 13.50 -8.23
N ALA A 374 -15.53 14.81 -8.09
CA ALA A 374 -15.17 15.75 -9.17
C ALA A 374 -13.65 15.98 -9.32
N GLY A 375 -12.82 15.33 -8.53
CA GLY A 375 -11.39 15.49 -8.54
C GLY A 375 -10.65 14.34 -7.89
N VAL A 376 -9.35 14.45 -7.83
CA VAL A 376 -8.47 13.42 -7.24
C VAL A 376 -7.40 14.01 -6.34
N VAL A 377 -6.88 13.17 -5.46
CA VAL A 377 -5.69 13.48 -4.68
C VAL A 377 -4.55 12.60 -5.13
N VAL A 378 -3.41 13.22 -5.38
CA VAL A 378 -2.15 12.57 -5.74
C VAL A 378 -1.11 12.77 -4.64
N ALA A 379 -0.44 11.69 -4.25
CA ALA A 379 0.68 11.72 -3.31
C ALA A 379 2.01 11.68 -4.08
N ASN A 380 2.96 12.49 -3.66
CA ASN A 380 4.31 12.54 -4.24
C ASN A 380 5.24 11.59 -3.48
N ASP A 381 5.80 10.63 -4.17
CA ASP A 381 6.81 9.70 -3.65
C ASP A 381 8.18 9.82 -4.34
N ALA A 382 8.44 10.96 -4.99
CA ALA A 382 9.68 11.21 -5.71
C ALA A 382 10.92 10.91 -4.86
N GLY A 383 11.84 10.14 -5.43
CA GLY A 383 13.05 9.69 -4.75
C GLY A 383 12.86 8.47 -3.83
N TYR A 384 11.67 7.94 -3.67
CA TYR A 384 11.46 6.66 -3.02
C TYR A 384 11.73 5.51 -4.00
N ALA A 385 12.85 4.83 -3.84
CA ALA A 385 13.20 3.69 -4.69
C ALA A 385 12.97 2.33 -4.00
N SER A 386 13.03 2.30 -2.66
CA SER A 386 12.83 1.09 -1.85
C SER A 386 12.71 1.46 -0.38
N PRO A 387 12.21 0.55 0.49
CA PRO A 387 12.18 0.75 1.94
C PRO A 387 13.54 1.12 2.53
N ARG A 388 14.62 0.59 1.98
CA ARG A 388 16.01 0.88 2.42
C ARG A 388 16.38 2.36 2.28
N ARG A 389 15.75 3.08 1.35
CA ARG A 389 15.96 4.52 1.17
C ARG A 389 15.51 5.32 2.40
N SER A 390 14.63 4.76 3.21
CA SER A 390 14.16 5.38 4.45
C SER A 390 15.06 5.10 5.66
N LEU A 391 16.13 4.33 5.51
CA LEU A 391 17.14 4.16 6.55
C LEU A 391 17.81 5.51 6.86
N LEU A 392 18.33 5.65 8.08
CA LEU A 392 19.01 6.84 8.56
C LEU A 392 18.14 8.12 8.57
N GLY A 393 16.82 7.99 8.57
CA GLY A 393 15.89 9.11 8.70
C GLY A 393 15.64 9.91 7.42
N PHE A 394 16.16 9.48 6.26
CA PHE A 394 15.85 10.12 4.98
C PHE A 394 14.36 9.95 4.61
N THR A 395 13.82 10.90 3.87
CA THR A 395 12.46 10.85 3.32
C THR A 395 12.51 10.90 1.80
N ALA A 396 11.43 10.47 1.16
CA ALA A 396 11.15 10.76 -0.24
C ALA A 396 10.87 12.25 -0.44
N GLY A 397 10.67 12.68 -1.68
CA GLY A 397 10.06 13.95 -2.01
C GLY A 397 8.72 14.11 -1.29
N GLY A 398 8.37 15.32 -0.95
CA GLY A 398 7.14 15.59 -0.21
C GLY A 398 6.06 16.15 -1.10
N GLY A 399 4.82 16.01 -0.64
CA GLY A 399 3.67 16.66 -1.18
C GLY A 399 2.48 15.72 -1.37
N VAL A 400 1.32 16.29 -1.12
CA VAL A 400 0.02 15.73 -1.51
C VAL A 400 -0.74 16.88 -2.14
N ALA A 401 -1.31 16.66 -3.33
CA ALA A 401 -2.04 17.68 -4.05
C ALA A 401 -3.44 17.20 -4.42
N ARG A 402 -4.41 18.09 -4.35
CA ARG A 402 -5.77 17.87 -4.88
C ARG A 402 -5.90 18.60 -6.20
N VAL A 403 -6.41 17.89 -7.19
CA VAL A 403 -6.73 18.44 -8.52
C VAL A 403 -8.21 18.19 -8.79
N ASP A 404 -8.95 19.24 -9.05
CA ASP A 404 -10.38 19.17 -9.34
C ASP A 404 -10.67 19.57 -10.79
N LEU A 405 -11.72 18.93 -11.36
CA LEU A 405 -12.35 19.39 -12.58
C LEU A 405 -13.12 20.69 -12.29
N VAL A 406 -12.88 21.71 -13.09
CA VAL A 406 -13.56 22.99 -13.05
C VAL A 406 -14.22 23.25 -14.41
N ASP A 407 -15.08 24.27 -14.50
CA ASP A 407 -15.89 24.53 -15.71
C ASP A 407 -15.06 24.62 -17.00
N ASP A 408 -13.88 25.21 -16.94
CA ASP A 408 -13.00 25.43 -18.09
C ASP A 408 -11.77 24.51 -18.12
N GLY A 409 -11.78 23.37 -17.40
CA GLY A 409 -10.63 22.44 -17.40
C GLY A 409 -10.38 21.77 -16.06
N CYS A 410 -9.16 21.89 -15.55
CA CYS A 410 -8.79 21.36 -14.23
C CYS A 410 -7.78 22.27 -13.54
N ALA A 411 -7.81 22.26 -12.20
CA ALA A 411 -6.95 23.13 -11.40
C ALA A 411 -6.48 22.42 -10.13
N VAL A 412 -5.26 22.78 -9.66
CA VAL A 412 -4.80 22.40 -8.34
C VAL A 412 -5.56 23.22 -7.31
N THR A 413 -6.39 22.57 -6.50
CA THR A 413 -7.16 23.22 -5.44
C THR A 413 -6.29 23.51 -4.24
N TRP A 414 -5.43 22.57 -3.87
CA TRP A 414 -4.42 22.77 -2.83
C TRP A 414 -3.24 21.80 -2.97
N THR A 415 -2.13 22.18 -2.36
CA THR A 415 -0.95 21.31 -2.16
C THR A 415 -0.49 21.43 -0.71
N THR A 416 -0.09 20.31 -0.11
CA THR A 416 0.50 20.25 1.24
C THR A 416 1.88 19.62 1.18
N ASP A 417 2.70 19.91 2.19
CA ASP A 417 4.05 19.39 2.37
C ASP A 417 4.12 18.03 3.05
N ALA A 418 2.97 17.34 3.20
CA ALA A 418 2.94 16.02 3.79
C ALA A 418 3.81 15.06 2.98
N VAL A 419 4.73 14.38 3.66
CA VAL A 419 5.60 13.39 3.03
C VAL A 419 4.92 12.03 3.13
N SER A 420 4.44 11.51 2.00
CA SER A 420 3.96 10.15 1.88
C SER A 420 5.01 9.33 1.16
N ALA A 421 5.56 8.31 1.82
CA ALA A 421 6.52 7.42 1.18
C ALA A 421 5.77 6.17 0.71
N SER A 422 5.50 6.07 -0.57
CA SER A 422 5.02 4.86 -1.24
C SER A 422 3.62 4.32 -0.87
N SER A 423 2.76 5.11 -0.24
CA SER A 423 1.36 4.71 -0.05
C SER A 423 0.41 5.77 -0.58
N GLY A 424 -0.63 5.34 -1.29
CA GLY A 424 -1.72 6.22 -1.67
C GLY A 424 -2.43 6.79 -0.43
N ALA A 425 -2.94 8.02 -0.55
CA ALA A 425 -3.90 8.54 0.41
C ALA A 425 -5.26 7.88 0.18
N VAL A 426 -6.02 7.64 1.25
CA VAL A 426 -7.40 7.20 1.16
C VAL A 426 -8.34 8.29 1.65
N VAL A 427 -9.47 8.44 0.98
CA VAL A 427 -10.50 9.41 1.33
C VAL A 427 -11.53 8.76 2.26
N SER A 428 -11.99 9.49 3.26
CA SER A 428 -13.23 9.24 3.97
C SER A 428 -14.21 10.39 3.68
N ARG A 429 -15.14 10.18 2.78
CA ARG A 429 -16.18 11.17 2.44
C ARG A 429 -17.06 11.53 3.63
N PRO A 430 -17.50 10.58 4.49
CA PRO A 430 -18.28 10.91 5.68
C PRO A 430 -17.58 11.85 6.64
N ASN A 431 -16.24 11.77 6.72
CA ASN A 431 -15.44 12.58 7.61
C ASN A 431 -14.86 13.85 6.93
N GLY A 432 -14.83 13.89 5.59
CA GLY A 432 -14.14 14.94 4.83
C GLY A 432 -12.62 14.94 5.06
N LEU A 433 -12.05 13.76 5.28
CA LEU A 433 -10.65 13.58 5.62
C LEU A 433 -9.95 12.65 4.64
N LEU A 434 -8.69 12.94 4.40
CA LEU A 434 -7.72 12.07 3.74
C LEU A 434 -6.83 11.45 4.80
N TYR A 435 -6.56 10.18 4.69
CA TYR A 435 -5.61 9.48 5.54
C TYR A 435 -4.40 9.07 4.70
N ALA A 436 -3.23 9.53 5.12
CA ALA A 436 -1.98 9.22 4.46
C ALA A 436 -0.96 8.64 5.45
N TRP A 437 -0.21 7.65 5.01
CA TRP A 437 0.92 7.13 5.77
C TRP A 437 2.12 8.01 5.51
N THR A 438 2.49 8.84 6.48
CA THR A 438 3.50 9.87 6.31
C THR A 438 4.75 9.60 7.13
N LYS A 439 5.84 10.14 6.68
CA LYS A 439 7.13 10.07 7.33
C LYS A 439 7.68 11.48 7.56
N ARG A 440 8.34 11.68 8.70
CA ARG A 440 9.03 12.94 8.99
C ARG A 440 10.54 12.76 8.85
N PRO A 441 11.26 13.75 8.27
CA PRO A 441 12.71 13.74 8.28
C PRO A 441 13.21 13.75 9.72
N SER A 442 14.30 13.03 9.97
CA SER A 442 14.89 12.92 11.30
C SER A 442 16.41 13.11 11.26
N MET A 443 16.88 14.13 11.96
CA MET A 443 18.32 14.37 12.11
C MET A 443 19.02 13.32 12.99
N THR A 444 18.27 12.55 13.79
CA THR A 444 18.80 11.47 14.62
C THR A 444 18.97 10.15 13.86
N GLY A 445 18.54 10.11 12.58
CA GLY A 445 18.60 8.94 11.72
C GLY A 445 17.46 7.94 11.97
N ALA A 446 16.50 8.24 12.86
CA ALA A 446 15.35 7.40 13.09
C ALA A 446 14.20 7.78 12.13
N SER A 447 13.63 6.79 11.47
CA SER A 447 12.41 6.97 10.68
C SER A 447 11.19 6.81 11.59
N ALA A 448 10.39 7.86 11.73
CA ALA A 448 9.12 7.81 12.44
C ALA A 448 7.95 7.92 11.44
N TRP A 449 7.05 6.95 11.51
CA TRP A 449 5.90 6.82 10.64
C TRP A 449 4.63 7.27 11.36
N TYR A 450 3.75 7.91 10.64
CA TYR A 450 2.52 8.48 11.14
C TYR A 450 1.34 8.16 10.24
N LEU A 451 0.21 7.78 10.80
CA LEU A 451 -1.05 7.99 10.12
C LEU A 451 -1.42 9.46 10.30
N THR A 452 -1.56 10.16 9.18
CA THR A 452 -1.86 11.61 9.17
C THR A 452 -3.21 11.84 8.51
N ALA A 453 -4.10 12.53 9.23
CA ALA A 453 -5.36 13.00 8.67
C ALA A 453 -5.20 14.42 8.12
N ILE A 454 -5.62 14.60 6.87
CA ILE A 454 -5.58 15.85 6.12
C ILE A 454 -7.02 16.21 5.76
N ASP A 455 -7.39 17.43 5.94
CA ASP A 455 -8.70 17.96 5.56
C ASP A 455 -8.83 17.96 4.03
N ALA A 456 -9.87 17.33 3.52
CA ALA A 456 -10.05 17.12 2.09
C ALA A 456 -10.28 18.43 1.31
N ASP A 457 -10.91 19.42 1.94
CA ASP A 457 -11.23 20.68 1.27
C ASP A 457 -10.06 21.67 1.28
N SER A 458 -9.30 21.72 2.37
CA SER A 458 -8.25 22.73 2.55
C SER A 458 -6.81 22.22 2.45
N GLY A 459 -6.58 20.91 2.40
CA GLY A 459 -5.24 20.31 2.44
C GLY A 459 -4.53 20.47 3.79
N ARG A 460 -5.18 20.99 4.81
CA ARG A 460 -4.57 21.21 6.13
C ARG A 460 -4.48 19.92 6.92
N ARG A 461 -3.31 19.63 7.49
CA ARG A 461 -3.15 18.54 8.44
C ARG A 461 -3.98 18.82 9.69
N ARG A 462 -4.89 17.92 10.03
CA ARG A 462 -5.70 17.99 11.26
C ARG A 462 -4.95 17.36 12.41
N TRP A 463 -4.53 16.12 12.24
CA TRP A 463 -3.78 15.39 13.24
C TRP A 463 -2.85 14.34 12.62
N GLY A 464 -1.97 13.81 13.43
CA GLY A 464 -1.14 12.67 13.07
C GLY A 464 -0.75 11.88 14.31
N VAL A 465 -0.85 10.56 14.26
CA VAL A 465 -0.43 9.65 15.33
C VAL A 465 0.74 8.81 14.85
N ARG A 466 1.76 8.68 15.70
CA ARG A 466 2.93 7.85 15.39
C ARG A 466 2.56 6.38 15.47
N THR A 467 2.73 5.67 14.37
CA THR A 467 2.38 4.25 14.21
C THR A 467 3.57 3.32 14.41
N GLY A 468 4.78 3.84 14.26
CA GLY A 468 5.99 3.06 14.50
C GLY A 468 7.27 3.80 14.14
N THR A 469 8.40 3.13 14.31
CA THR A 469 9.73 3.65 13.98
C THR A 469 10.53 2.62 13.20
N GLY A 470 11.41 3.11 12.30
CA GLY A 470 12.32 2.28 11.53
C GLY A 470 11.71 1.67 10.27
N LEU A 471 12.43 0.71 9.70
CA LEU A 471 12.10 0.08 8.44
C LEU A 471 10.81 -0.74 8.53
N LEU A 472 10.68 -1.55 9.57
CA LEU A 472 9.61 -2.52 9.74
C LEU A 472 8.20 -1.89 9.81
N ALA A 473 8.12 -0.62 10.22
CA ALA A 473 6.85 0.13 10.27
C ALA A 473 6.55 0.91 8.97
N GLY A 474 7.36 0.76 7.93
CA GLY A 474 7.10 1.34 6.61
C GLY A 474 5.92 0.65 5.91
N SER A 475 5.19 1.38 5.08
CA SER A 475 4.02 0.85 4.36
C SER A 475 4.37 -0.14 3.24
N GLY A 476 5.61 -0.14 2.76
CA GLY A 476 6.01 -1.02 1.67
C GLY A 476 5.21 -0.88 0.36
N GLY A 477 4.46 0.21 0.19
CA GLY A 477 3.56 0.42 -0.95
C GLY A 477 2.08 0.13 -0.65
N SER A 478 1.76 -0.39 0.55
CA SER A 478 0.39 -0.67 0.97
C SER A 478 -0.45 0.61 1.08
N SER A 479 -1.71 0.54 0.71
CA SER A 479 -2.68 1.61 0.94
C SER A 479 -3.36 1.47 2.31
N VAL A 480 -3.82 2.58 2.86
CA VAL A 480 -4.64 2.59 4.08
C VAL A 480 -6.01 1.99 3.76
N LEU A 481 -6.47 1.06 4.57
CA LEU A 481 -7.82 0.51 4.52
C LEU A 481 -8.66 1.11 5.66
N LEU A 482 -9.86 1.60 5.36
CA LEU A 482 -10.81 2.07 6.36
C LEU A 482 -11.81 0.97 6.71
N GLY A 483 -11.95 0.69 8.01
CA GLY A 483 -12.95 -0.23 8.54
C GLY A 483 -14.32 0.42 8.71
N ARG A 484 -15.38 -0.39 8.75
CA ARG A 484 -16.75 0.09 9.04
C ARG A 484 -16.90 0.66 10.44
N ASP A 485 -16.05 0.20 11.36
CA ASP A 485 -15.98 0.65 12.76
C ASP A 485 -15.26 2.00 12.94
N GLY A 486 -14.76 2.60 11.86
CA GLY A 486 -13.96 3.82 11.86
C GLY A 486 -12.48 3.60 12.16
N SER A 487 -12.00 2.37 12.20
CA SER A 487 -10.57 2.06 12.28
C SER A 487 -9.87 2.26 10.93
N ALA A 488 -8.58 2.56 10.98
CA ALA A 488 -7.70 2.55 9.81
C ALA A 488 -6.66 1.43 9.97
N TYR A 489 -6.52 0.61 8.94
CA TYR A 489 -5.58 -0.51 8.87
C TYR A 489 -4.53 -0.26 7.81
N LEU A 490 -3.32 -0.78 8.01
CA LEU A 490 -2.26 -0.74 7.01
C LEU A 490 -1.37 -1.98 7.13
N GLY A 491 -1.05 -2.58 5.99
CA GLY A 491 0.04 -3.53 5.88
C GLY A 491 1.40 -2.83 5.92
N THR A 492 2.38 -3.44 6.58
CA THR A 492 3.73 -2.90 6.72
C THR A 492 4.78 -3.92 6.27
N GLU A 493 6.04 -3.51 6.28
CA GLU A 493 7.19 -4.38 5.98
C GLU A 493 7.33 -5.58 6.95
N ALA A 494 6.55 -5.61 8.04
CA ALA A 494 6.67 -6.66 9.06
C ALA A 494 5.36 -7.08 9.72
N GLY A 495 4.23 -6.80 9.09
CA GLY A 495 2.92 -7.18 9.62
C GLY A 495 1.85 -6.11 9.42
N LEU A 496 0.99 -5.91 10.40
CA LEU A 496 -0.17 -5.01 10.33
C LEU A 496 -0.15 -3.95 11.42
N VAL A 497 -0.75 -2.81 11.10
CA VAL A 497 -1.02 -1.70 12.04
C VAL A 497 -2.49 -1.34 11.97
N ARG A 498 -3.11 -1.11 13.13
CA ARG A 498 -4.44 -0.52 13.26
C ARG A 498 -4.35 0.79 14.03
N VAL A 499 -5.10 1.78 13.59
CA VAL A 499 -5.34 3.03 14.29
C VAL A 499 -6.83 3.23 14.48
N ARG A 500 -7.26 3.44 15.69
CA ARG A 500 -8.68 3.71 16.04
C ARG A 500 -8.79 4.78 17.10
N ASP A 501 -9.91 5.46 17.15
CA ASP A 501 -10.23 6.35 18.25
C ASP A 501 -10.62 5.56 19.51
N ARG A 502 -10.20 6.05 20.67
CA ARG A 502 -10.61 5.46 21.95
C ARG A 502 -12.12 5.73 22.15
N ARG A 503 -12.87 4.65 22.37
CA ARG A 503 -14.31 4.72 22.69
C ARG A 503 -14.53 5.14 24.13
#